data_31074c2524f81e4269e69b98d3911151
#
_entry.id   31074c2524f81e4269e69b98d3911151
#
_cell.length_a   1.000
_cell.length_b   1.000
_cell.length_c   1.000
_cell.angle_alpha   90.00
_cell.angle_beta   90.00
_cell.angle_gamma   90.00
#
_symmetry.space_group_name_H-M   'P 1'
#
loop_
_entity.id
_entity.type
_entity.pdbx_description
1 polymer ?
#
loop_
_entity_poly.entity_id
_entity_poly.type
_entity_poly.pdbx_seq_one_letter_code
_entity_poly.pdbx_strand_id
1 'polypeptide(L)'
;MSKKAVHNRRDFLVKLGQGAALAATGGLVWSYLLNQQARATPFAIRPPGALPDPDFNARCIKCGQCVDACPYDTLKLASAESGIPIGTHYFIPNDIPCFMCQDIPCLKACPTGAIDPALEDINDSRLGLAVIDIENCISWQVLRC
;
A
#
# COMPACT_ATOMS: atom_id res chain seq x y z
N MET A 1 -8.24 48.42 -32.59
CA MET A 1 -9.70 48.27 -32.67
C MET A 1 -10.06 46.92 -32.09
N SER A 2 -10.49 46.90 -30.84
CA SER A 2 -10.85 45.63 -30.12
C SER A 2 -12.28 45.24 -30.51
N LYS A 3 -12.44 44.12 -31.21
CA LYS A 3 -13.76 43.54 -31.52
C LYS A 3 -14.34 43.00 -30.21
N LYS A 4 -15.35 43.69 -29.66
CA LYS A 4 -16.18 43.16 -28.57
C LYS A 4 -16.87 41.89 -29.07
N ALA A 5 -16.49 40.72 -28.53
CA ALA A 5 -17.17 39.48 -28.80
C ALA A 5 -18.59 39.57 -28.22
N VAL A 6 -19.61 39.59 -29.10
CA VAL A 6 -21.01 39.49 -28.69
C VAL A 6 -21.23 38.04 -28.20
N HIS A 7 -21.26 37.88 -26.90
CA HIS A 7 -21.55 36.58 -26.28
C HIS A 7 -23.04 36.24 -26.50
N ASN A 8 -23.30 35.37 -27.47
CA ASN A 8 -24.63 34.82 -27.68
C ASN A 8 -24.94 33.83 -26.54
N ARG A 9 -26.15 33.90 -25.96
CA ARG A 9 -26.63 32.98 -24.92
C ARG A 9 -26.45 31.51 -25.33
N ARG A 10 -26.59 31.20 -26.58
CA ARG A 10 -26.41 29.87 -27.16
C ARG A 10 -24.93 29.41 -27.04
N ASP A 11 -23.99 30.28 -27.40
CA ASP A 11 -22.56 29.97 -27.32
C ASP A 11 -22.09 29.75 -25.85
N PHE A 12 -22.67 30.51 -24.93
CA PHE A 12 -22.43 30.32 -23.50
C PHE A 12 -22.92 28.95 -23.02
N LEU A 13 -24.13 28.54 -23.38
CA LEU A 13 -24.69 27.23 -23.00
C LEU A 13 -23.89 26.07 -23.61
N VAL A 14 -23.47 26.18 -24.86
CA VAL A 14 -22.62 25.16 -25.53
C VAL A 14 -21.26 25.03 -24.80
N LYS A 15 -20.61 26.15 -24.51
CA LYS A 15 -19.32 26.15 -23.78
C LYS A 15 -19.46 25.60 -22.36
N LEU A 16 -20.57 25.94 -21.68
CA LEU A 16 -20.87 25.40 -20.35
C LEU A 16 -21.06 23.90 -20.39
N GLY A 17 -21.81 23.39 -21.38
CA GLY A 17 -21.99 21.94 -21.59
C GLY A 17 -20.69 21.20 -21.91
N GLN A 18 -19.85 21.79 -22.75
CA GLN A 18 -18.53 21.24 -23.05
C GLN A 18 -17.62 21.22 -21.81
N GLY A 19 -17.62 22.32 -21.04
CA GLY A 19 -16.85 22.38 -19.80
C GLY A 19 -17.30 21.35 -18.76
N ALA A 20 -18.62 21.19 -18.59
CA ALA A 20 -19.19 20.17 -17.69
C ALA A 20 -18.85 18.74 -18.15
N ALA A 21 -18.90 18.47 -19.45
CA ALA A 21 -18.52 17.16 -19.99
C ALA A 21 -17.03 16.85 -19.77
N LEU A 22 -16.16 17.82 -20.01
CA LEU A 22 -14.71 17.67 -19.75
C LEU A 22 -14.40 17.47 -18.25
N ALA A 23 -15.08 18.19 -17.38
CA ALA A 23 -14.93 18.04 -15.93
C ALA A 23 -15.41 16.65 -15.46
N ALA A 24 -16.53 16.17 -15.99
CA ALA A 24 -17.05 14.84 -15.65
C ALA A 24 -16.14 13.71 -16.14
N THR A 25 -15.67 13.78 -17.38
CA THR A 25 -14.74 12.77 -17.93
C THR A 25 -13.39 12.80 -17.22
N GLY A 26 -12.83 13.98 -16.96
CA GLY A 26 -11.59 14.14 -16.20
C GLY A 26 -11.71 13.62 -14.78
N GLY A 27 -12.83 13.89 -14.10
CA GLY A 27 -13.12 13.39 -12.76
C GLY A 27 -13.25 11.86 -12.71
N LEU A 28 -13.90 11.25 -13.70
CA LEU A 28 -14.01 9.79 -13.79
C LEU A 28 -12.65 9.11 -14.03
N VAL A 29 -11.85 9.65 -14.96
CA VAL A 29 -10.50 9.13 -15.21
C VAL A 29 -9.62 9.27 -13.97
N TRP A 30 -9.66 10.43 -13.32
CA TRP A 30 -8.91 10.66 -12.09
C TRP A 30 -9.33 9.72 -10.97
N SER A 31 -10.64 9.56 -10.75
CA SER A 31 -11.19 8.63 -9.77
C SER A 31 -10.78 7.17 -10.05
N TYR A 32 -10.79 6.77 -11.32
CA TYR A 32 -10.35 5.44 -11.73
C TYR A 32 -8.86 5.21 -11.44
N LEU A 33 -7.99 6.19 -11.76
CA LEU A 33 -6.56 6.11 -11.48
C LEU A 33 -6.27 6.08 -9.97
N LEU A 34 -6.96 6.92 -9.18
CA LEU A 34 -6.84 6.88 -7.72
C LEU A 34 -7.28 5.53 -7.14
N ASN A 35 -8.35 4.95 -7.66
CA ASN A 35 -8.84 3.64 -7.21
C ASN A 35 -7.85 2.51 -7.56
N GLN A 36 -7.17 2.58 -8.70
CA GLN A 36 -6.10 1.63 -9.04
C GLN A 36 -4.91 1.75 -8.07
N GLN A 37 -4.50 2.96 -7.71
CA GLN A 37 -3.41 3.18 -6.76
C GLN A 37 -3.79 2.79 -5.32
N ALA A 38 -5.07 2.90 -4.95
CA ALA A 38 -5.56 2.52 -3.64
C ALA A 38 -5.68 0.99 -3.44
N ARG A 39 -5.65 0.22 -4.51
CA ARG A 39 -5.59 -1.24 -4.42
C ARG A 39 -4.18 -1.62 -4.03
N ALA A 40 -3.94 -1.71 -2.71
CA ALA A 40 -2.71 -2.30 -2.18
C ALA A 40 -2.49 -3.65 -2.85
N THR A 41 -1.28 -3.88 -3.37
CA THR A 41 -0.95 -5.17 -3.92
C THR A 41 -1.07 -6.23 -2.81
N PRO A 42 -1.69 -7.39 -3.07
CA PRO A 42 -1.86 -8.43 -2.05
C PRO A 42 -0.54 -9.03 -1.54
N PHE A 43 0.60 -8.52 -2.03
CA PHE A 43 1.94 -9.03 -1.73
C PHE A 43 2.80 -8.12 -0.83
N ALA A 44 2.23 -7.05 -0.26
CA ALA A 44 2.97 -6.26 0.72
C ALA A 44 3.12 -7.05 2.02
N ILE A 45 4.31 -7.61 2.24
CA ILE A 45 4.59 -8.34 3.49
C ILE A 45 4.85 -7.31 4.58
N ARG A 46 4.05 -7.40 5.63
CA ARG A 46 4.08 -6.51 6.80
C ARG A 46 4.90 -7.13 7.94
N PRO A 47 5.35 -6.33 8.91
CA PRO A 47 6.03 -6.87 10.09
C PRO A 47 5.13 -7.79 10.92
N PRO A 48 5.73 -8.60 11.82
CA PRO A 48 4.99 -9.48 12.72
C PRO A 48 3.94 -8.70 13.51
N GLY A 49 2.74 -9.25 13.61
CA GLY A 49 1.62 -8.64 14.32
C GLY A 49 0.92 -7.51 13.58
N ALA A 50 1.30 -7.18 12.34
CA ALA A 50 0.56 -6.20 11.56
C ALA A 50 -0.88 -6.66 11.33
N LEU A 51 -1.83 -5.74 11.51
CA LEU A 51 -3.24 -5.98 11.20
C LEU A 51 -3.43 -6.27 9.70
N PRO A 52 -4.54 -6.89 9.30
CA PRO A 52 -4.91 -7.03 7.90
C PRO A 52 -4.90 -5.68 7.18
N ASP A 53 -4.52 -5.66 5.90
CA ASP A 53 -4.25 -4.44 5.14
C ASP A 53 -5.30 -3.31 5.26
N PRO A 54 -6.63 -3.55 5.23
CA PRO A 54 -7.59 -2.47 5.42
C PRO A 54 -7.45 -1.79 6.78
N ASP A 55 -7.36 -2.56 7.86
CA ASP A 55 -7.27 -2.05 9.24
C ASP A 55 -5.89 -1.45 9.51
N PHE A 56 -4.85 -2.09 8.98
CA PHE A 56 -3.49 -1.57 9.05
C PHE A 56 -3.39 -0.18 8.44
N ASN A 57 -3.88 -0.03 7.20
CA ASN A 57 -3.83 1.25 6.49
C ASN A 57 -4.67 2.34 7.14
N ALA A 58 -5.77 1.96 7.82
CA ALA A 58 -6.61 2.88 8.58
C ALA A 58 -5.94 3.39 9.86
N ARG A 59 -5.13 2.56 10.53
CA ARG A 59 -4.48 2.91 11.80
C ARG A 59 -3.06 3.45 11.63
N CYS A 60 -2.37 3.07 10.55
CA CYS A 60 -0.99 3.47 10.32
C CYS A 60 -0.87 4.96 9.97
N ILE A 61 -0.31 5.76 10.87
CA ILE A 61 -0.02 7.19 10.65
C ILE A 61 1.27 7.43 9.87
N LYS A 62 1.94 6.39 9.40
CA LYS A 62 3.14 6.48 8.55
C LYS A 62 4.32 7.21 9.21
N CYS A 63 4.44 7.09 10.52
CA CYS A 63 5.45 7.82 11.31
C CYS A 63 6.89 7.28 11.16
N GLY A 64 7.07 6.07 10.62
CA GLY A 64 8.40 5.46 10.43
C GLY A 64 9.04 4.84 11.66
N GLN A 65 8.49 5.02 12.87
CA GLN A 65 9.11 4.55 14.12
C GLN A 65 9.41 3.04 14.15
N CYS A 66 8.54 2.24 13.51
CA CYS A 66 8.79 0.80 13.40
C CYS A 66 9.96 0.46 12.48
N VAL A 67 10.24 1.33 11.48
CA VAL A 67 11.39 1.20 10.58
C VAL A 67 12.66 1.52 11.36
N ASP A 68 12.68 2.63 12.07
CA ASP A 68 13.83 3.06 12.88
C ASP A 68 14.13 2.10 14.06
N ALA A 69 13.08 1.46 14.58
CA ALA A 69 13.24 0.47 15.66
C ALA A 69 13.75 -0.89 15.17
N CYS A 70 13.78 -1.15 13.87
CA CYS A 70 14.23 -2.43 13.34
C CYS A 70 15.76 -2.52 13.38
N PRO A 71 16.37 -3.42 14.16
CA PRO A 71 17.83 -3.49 14.31
C PRO A 71 18.54 -4.05 13.05
N TYR A 72 17.77 -4.55 12.08
CA TYR A 72 18.30 -5.19 10.88
C TYR A 72 17.99 -4.42 9.59
N ASP A 73 17.39 -3.22 9.69
CA ASP A 73 16.97 -2.41 8.53
C ASP A 73 16.07 -3.16 7.54
N THR A 74 15.32 -4.16 8.05
CA THR A 74 14.44 -4.99 7.24
C THR A 74 13.26 -4.21 6.70
N LEU A 75 12.70 -3.31 7.52
CA LEU A 75 11.50 -2.54 7.17
C LEU A 75 11.88 -1.34 6.30
N LYS A 76 11.10 -1.12 5.23
CA LYS A 76 11.23 0.00 4.30
C LYS A 76 9.93 0.79 4.24
N LEU A 77 10.02 2.09 4.01
CA LEU A 77 8.85 2.92 3.73
C LEU A 77 8.51 2.83 2.24
N ALA A 78 7.24 2.67 1.95
CA ALA A 78 6.74 2.61 0.59
C ALA A 78 6.90 3.94 -0.13
N SER A 79 7.51 3.90 -1.31
CA SER A 79 7.58 5.00 -2.27
C SER A 79 6.43 4.91 -3.30
N ALA A 80 6.33 5.90 -4.18
CA ALA A 80 5.34 5.89 -5.26
C ALA A 80 5.51 4.71 -6.23
N GLU A 81 6.70 4.13 -6.32
CA GLU A 81 7.05 3.04 -7.23
C GLU A 81 6.73 1.66 -6.65
N SER A 82 6.54 1.55 -5.34
CA SER A 82 6.33 0.28 -4.65
C SER A 82 4.96 -0.37 -4.86
N GLY A 83 4.01 0.33 -5.48
CA GLY A 83 2.67 -0.18 -5.78
C GLY A 83 1.77 -0.40 -4.55
N ILE A 84 2.22 0.03 -3.38
CA ILE A 84 1.49 0.00 -2.10
C ILE A 84 1.31 1.42 -1.58
N PRO A 85 0.39 1.69 -0.64
CA PRO A 85 0.15 3.03 -0.13
C PRO A 85 1.42 3.70 0.37
N ILE A 86 1.75 4.86 -0.21
CA ILE A 86 2.98 5.62 0.08
C ILE A 86 3.13 5.87 1.59
N GLY A 87 4.35 5.67 2.09
CA GLY A 87 4.70 5.88 3.49
C GLY A 87 4.29 4.76 4.43
N THR A 88 3.60 3.72 3.96
CA THR A 88 3.40 2.51 4.75
C THR A 88 4.67 1.66 4.75
N HIS A 89 4.90 0.93 5.83
CA HIS A 89 6.07 0.07 5.92
C HIS A 89 5.80 -1.33 5.41
N TYR A 90 6.80 -1.91 4.80
CA TYR A 90 6.81 -3.26 4.25
C TYR A 90 8.24 -3.79 4.24
N PHE A 91 8.41 -5.05 3.93
CA PHE A 91 9.72 -5.61 3.65
C PHE A 91 9.70 -6.59 2.49
N ILE A 92 10.87 -6.80 1.91
CA ILE A 92 11.09 -7.72 0.80
C ILE A 92 11.98 -8.85 1.33
N PRO A 93 11.45 -10.07 1.52
CA PRO A 93 12.20 -11.18 2.11
C PRO A 93 13.47 -11.56 1.34
N ASN A 94 13.47 -11.33 0.02
CA ASN A 94 14.62 -11.63 -0.82
C ASN A 94 15.78 -10.62 -0.67
N ASP A 95 15.48 -9.41 -0.17
CA ASP A 95 16.51 -8.40 0.12
C ASP A 95 17.04 -8.61 1.53
N ILE A 96 16.21 -8.34 2.52
CA ILE A 96 16.52 -8.52 3.94
C ILE A 96 15.28 -9.17 4.59
N PRO A 97 15.37 -10.46 5.00
CA PRO A 97 14.26 -11.15 5.63
C PRO A 97 14.01 -10.61 7.04
N CYS A 98 12.78 -10.82 7.55
CA CYS A 98 12.49 -10.55 8.95
C CYS A 98 13.17 -11.61 9.84
N PHE A 99 13.94 -11.15 10.82
CA PHE A 99 14.68 -12.02 11.75
C PHE A 99 13.84 -12.52 12.93
N MET A 100 12.55 -12.21 12.96
CA MET A 100 11.62 -12.71 13.98
C MET A 100 12.14 -12.46 15.41
N CYS A 101 12.45 -11.19 15.69
CA CYS A 101 13.00 -10.78 16.99
C CYS A 101 12.05 -11.15 18.15
N GLN A 102 12.56 -11.76 19.20
CA GLN A 102 11.74 -12.17 20.35
C GLN A 102 11.11 -10.99 21.10
N ASP A 103 11.78 -9.86 21.13
CA ASP A 103 11.33 -8.64 21.79
C ASP A 103 10.44 -7.75 20.93
N ILE A 104 10.24 -8.09 19.67
CA ILE A 104 9.40 -7.44 18.65
C ILE A 104 9.50 -5.90 18.70
N PRO A 105 10.68 -5.29 18.43
CA PRO A 105 10.88 -3.86 18.65
C PRO A 105 9.99 -2.99 17.74
N CYS A 106 9.68 -3.44 16.53
CA CYS A 106 8.77 -2.76 15.61
C CYS A 106 7.33 -2.64 16.14
N LEU A 107 6.88 -3.64 16.92
CA LEU A 107 5.58 -3.61 17.59
C LEU A 107 5.58 -2.61 18.74
N LYS A 108 6.60 -2.67 19.60
CA LYS A 108 6.73 -1.76 20.74
C LYS A 108 6.84 -0.30 20.34
N ALA A 109 7.41 -0.04 19.17
CA ALA A 109 7.55 1.31 18.63
C ALA A 109 6.27 1.85 17.95
N CYS A 110 5.24 1.02 17.74
CA CYS A 110 4.02 1.44 17.06
C CYS A 110 3.06 2.19 18.01
N PRO A 111 2.85 3.51 17.85
CA PRO A 111 2.02 4.29 18.77
C PRO A 111 0.52 4.11 18.53
N THR A 112 0.10 3.61 17.36
CA THR A 112 -1.30 3.59 16.95
C THR A 112 -1.96 2.23 16.99
N GLY A 113 -1.18 1.16 17.33
CA GLY A 113 -1.67 -0.21 17.30
C GLY A 113 -2.00 -0.72 15.89
N ALA A 114 -1.39 -0.15 14.85
CA ALA A 114 -1.41 -0.72 13.50
C ALA A 114 -0.68 -2.07 13.45
N ILE A 115 0.30 -2.25 14.34
CA ILE A 115 0.88 -3.53 14.73
C ILE A 115 0.22 -3.89 16.05
N ASP A 116 -0.42 -5.05 16.12
CA ASP A 116 -1.27 -5.45 17.24
C ASP A 116 -0.47 -5.61 18.53
N PRO A 117 -0.70 -4.77 19.55
CA PRO A 117 0.00 -4.87 20.82
C PRO A 117 -0.34 -6.13 21.64
N ALA A 118 -1.37 -6.86 21.24
CA ALA A 118 -1.73 -8.13 21.87
C ALA A 118 -0.78 -9.28 21.52
N LEU A 119 0.09 -9.09 20.52
CA LEU A 119 1.13 -10.07 20.18
C LEU A 119 2.26 -10.00 21.21
N GLU A 120 2.29 -10.92 22.15
CA GLU A 120 3.32 -11.03 23.19
C GLU A 120 4.50 -11.91 22.77
N ASP A 121 4.22 -13.02 22.06
CA ASP A 121 5.22 -13.97 21.59
C ASP A 121 5.34 -13.91 20.06
N ILE A 122 6.56 -13.82 19.58
CA ILE A 122 6.84 -13.83 18.12
C ILE A 122 6.38 -15.11 17.45
N ASN A 123 6.33 -16.23 18.16
CA ASN A 123 5.88 -17.50 17.64
C ASN A 123 4.37 -17.53 17.30
N ASP A 124 3.59 -16.64 17.91
CA ASP A 124 2.16 -16.47 17.60
C ASP A 124 1.91 -15.55 16.40
N SER A 125 2.97 -14.94 15.87
CA SER A 125 2.87 -14.04 14.73
C SER A 125 2.48 -14.78 13.45
N ARG A 126 1.64 -14.16 12.64
CA ARG A 126 1.21 -14.67 11.34
C ARG A 126 1.57 -13.68 10.24
N LEU A 127 2.73 -13.88 9.62
CA LEU A 127 3.20 -13.06 8.51
C LEU A 127 2.57 -13.45 7.17
N GLY A 128 2.13 -14.70 7.06
CA GLY A 128 1.52 -15.24 5.86
C GLY A 128 1.45 -16.77 5.92
N LEU A 129 0.80 -17.36 4.94
CA LEU A 129 0.75 -18.79 4.74
C LEU A 129 1.68 -19.16 3.58
N ALA A 130 2.65 -20.03 3.84
CA ALA A 130 3.46 -20.61 2.78
C ALA A 130 2.64 -21.64 2.01
N VAL A 131 2.43 -21.37 0.73
CA VAL A 131 1.72 -22.29 -0.19
C VAL A 131 2.71 -22.77 -1.23
N ILE A 132 2.82 -24.09 -1.36
CA ILE A 132 3.63 -24.72 -2.39
C ILE A 132 2.83 -24.76 -3.68
N ASP A 133 3.31 -24.13 -4.72
CA ASP A 133 2.79 -24.28 -6.07
C ASP A 133 3.28 -25.63 -6.63
N ILE A 134 2.41 -26.63 -6.60
CA ILE A 134 2.73 -28.01 -6.97
C ILE A 134 3.15 -28.12 -8.44
N GLU A 135 2.57 -27.28 -9.32
CA GLU A 135 2.85 -27.32 -10.76
C GLU A 135 4.25 -26.80 -11.08
N ASN A 136 4.73 -25.82 -10.31
CA ASN A 136 6.03 -25.21 -10.51
C ASN A 136 7.10 -25.68 -9.51
N CYS A 137 6.73 -26.51 -8.53
CA CYS A 137 7.67 -27.01 -7.52
C CYS A 137 8.54 -28.13 -8.09
N ILE A 138 9.85 -27.89 -8.20
CA ILE A 138 10.84 -28.82 -8.73
C ILE A 138 10.85 -30.13 -7.94
N SER A 139 10.79 -30.06 -6.61
CA SER A 139 10.76 -31.26 -5.76
C SER A 139 9.53 -32.12 -5.99
N TRP A 140 8.38 -31.49 -6.27
CA TRP A 140 7.13 -32.21 -6.55
C TRP A 140 7.17 -32.90 -7.92
N GLN A 141 7.99 -32.39 -8.83
CA GLN A 141 8.26 -32.98 -10.14
C GLN A 141 9.36 -34.06 -10.10
N VAL A 142 9.66 -34.62 -8.92
CA VAL A 142 10.64 -35.71 -8.70
C VAL A 142 12.11 -35.27 -8.94
N LEU A 143 12.38 -33.98 -9.02
CA LEU A 143 13.74 -33.45 -9.08
C LEU A 143 14.20 -33.04 -7.66
N ARG A 144 15.51 -33.20 -7.41
CA ARG A 144 16.09 -32.77 -6.13
C ARG A 144 16.25 -31.24 -6.10
N CYS A 145 15.84 -30.62 -5.03
CA CYS A 145 16.17 -29.23 -4.73
C CYS A 145 17.61 -29.11 -4.21
#